data_ff22c8f25f013ef1befa27e2d4202e23
#
_entry.id   ff22c8f25f013ef1befa27e2d4202e23
#
_cell.length_a   1.000
_cell.length_b   1.000
_cell.length_c   1.000
_cell.angle_alpha   90.00
_cell.angle_beta   90.00
_cell.angle_gamma   90.00
#
_symmetry.space_group_name_H-M   'P 1'
#
loop_
_entity.id
_entity.type
_entity.pdbx_description
1 polymer ?
#
loop_
_entity_poly.entity_id
_entity_poly.type
_entity_poly.pdbx_seq_one_letter_code
_entity_poly.pdbx_strand_id
1 'polypeptide(L)'
;MRENRIKIILSVIVAMTIISSSIVIIMYKNIVELKKNEVVYTTQMEQLGNNIVILRGENDMLKQQNTQLQQNNGELKKSINDMLRIPEWNVNNVTSKSNVSVIGLKLALKDTNLKGHEQVFIEAEETFGINAIFLTSLVALESGWGTSARSKSQNNLTGFAVYNDVSRGASFRSWDDCILATARLLKEDYINNSLLSVYSINDKYSTSSSWKGKISSIANDLVVKANVNNYTSKNN
;
A
#
# COMPACT_ATOMS: atom_id res chain seq x y z
N MET A 1 61.12 -72.82 -58.15
CA MET A 1 60.47 -72.75 -56.79
C MET A 1 60.74 -71.45 -56.01
N ARG A 2 61.97 -70.97 -55.99
CA ARG A 2 62.32 -69.71 -55.19
C ARG A 2 61.64 -68.46 -55.75
N GLU A 3 61.53 -68.28 -57.05
CA GLU A 3 60.90 -67.13 -57.74
C GLU A 3 59.39 -67.00 -57.42
N ASN A 4 58.67 -68.08 -57.43
CA ASN A 4 57.23 -68.09 -57.15
C ASN A 4 56.97 -67.72 -55.66
N ARG A 5 57.83 -68.10 -54.74
CA ARG A 5 57.71 -67.74 -53.34
C ARG A 5 57.93 -66.25 -53.12
N ILE A 6 58.90 -65.64 -53.86
CA ILE A 6 59.14 -64.21 -53.83
C ILE A 6 57.93 -63.42 -54.38
N LYS A 7 57.33 -63.86 -55.50
CA LYS A 7 56.12 -63.23 -56.02
C LYS A 7 54.94 -63.26 -55.13
N ILE A 8 54.75 -64.43 -54.41
CA ILE A 8 53.64 -64.55 -53.41
C ILE A 8 53.92 -63.60 -52.21
N ILE A 9 55.15 -63.54 -51.71
CA ILE A 9 55.47 -62.63 -50.57
C ILE A 9 55.25 -61.17 -50.98
N LEU A 10 55.66 -60.79 -52.18
CA LEU A 10 55.49 -59.43 -52.69
C LEU A 10 53.99 -59.07 -52.85
N SER A 11 53.18 -60.00 -53.37
CA SER A 11 51.74 -59.78 -53.49
C SER A 11 51.01 -59.66 -52.10
N VAL A 12 51.45 -60.41 -51.11
CA VAL A 12 50.93 -60.28 -49.71
C VAL A 12 51.33 -58.93 -49.17
N ILE A 13 52.58 -58.51 -49.33
CA ILE A 13 53.02 -57.21 -48.82
C ILE A 13 52.22 -56.07 -49.50
N VAL A 14 51.98 -56.11 -50.78
CA VAL A 14 51.19 -55.10 -51.51
C VAL A 14 49.75 -55.13 -51.03
N ALA A 15 49.15 -56.30 -50.85
CA ALA A 15 47.79 -56.42 -50.27
C ALA A 15 47.70 -55.83 -48.87
N MET A 16 48.68 -56.12 -48.01
CA MET A 16 48.70 -55.56 -46.66
C MET A 16 48.85 -54.01 -46.64
N THR A 17 49.66 -53.44 -47.57
CA THR A 17 49.81 -52.00 -47.65
C THR A 17 48.52 -51.32 -48.18
N ILE A 18 47.79 -51.93 -49.10
CA ILE A 18 46.52 -51.47 -49.58
C ILE A 18 45.47 -51.49 -48.47
N ILE A 19 45.39 -52.57 -47.71
CA ILE A 19 44.47 -52.70 -46.54
C ILE A 19 44.79 -51.65 -45.48
N SER A 20 46.07 -51.50 -45.12
CA SER A 20 46.47 -50.51 -44.13
C SER A 20 46.15 -49.07 -44.54
N SER A 21 46.39 -48.74 -45.83
CA SER A 21 46.04 -47.40 -46.34
C SER A 21 44.53 -47.13 -46.36
N SER A 22 43.73 -48.15 -46.67
CA SER A 22 42.27 -48.07 -46.63
C SER A 22 41.74 -47.84 -45.21
N ILE A 23 42.32 -48.54 -44.20
CA ILE A 23 41.99 -48.31 -42.80
C ILE A 23 42.32 -46.90 -42.38
N VAL A 24 43.49 -46.38 -42.72
CA VAL A 24 43.89 -45.01 -42.43
C VAL A 24 42.91 -43.99 -43.03
N ILE A 25 42.51 -44.18 -44.26
CA ILE A 25 41.52 -43.29 -44.95
C ILE A 25 40.19 -43.32 -44.19
N ILE A 26 39.69 -44.48 -43.79
CA ILE A 26 38.44 -44.64 -43.04
C ILE A 26 38.57 -43.92 -41.70
N MET A 27 39.65 -44.15 -40.96
CA MET A 27 39.90 -43.50 -39.67
C MET A 27 39.94 -41.96 -39.85
N TYR A 28 40.60 -41.45 -40.90
CA TYR A 28 40.68 -40.03 -41.17
C TYR A 28 39.27 -39.44 -41.40
N LYS A 29 38.44 -40.10 -42.24
CA LYS A 29 37.06 -39.67 -42.45
C LYS A 29 36.25 -39.63 -41.18
N ASN A 30 36.35 -40.64 -40.34
CA ASN A 30 35.67 -40.68 -39.05
C ASN A 30 36.11 -39.56 -38.11
N ILE A 31 37.42 -39.25 -38.06
CA ILE A 31 37.96 -38.13 -37.27
C ILE A 31 37.40 -36.79 -37.77
N VAL A 32 37.32 -36.58 -39.07
CA VAL A 32 36.77 -35.35 -39.65
C VAL A 32 35.30 -35.21 -39.32
N GLU A 33 34.51 -36.29 -39.39
CA GLU A 33 33.11 -36.29 -39.03
C GLU A 33 32.88 -36.04 -37.53
N LEU A 34 33.68 -36.66 -36.65
CA LEU A 34 33.66 -36.40 -35.21
C LEU A 34 33.96 -34.94 -34.89
N LYS A 35 34.96 -34.35 -35.52
CA LYS A 35 35.27 -32.91 -35.34
C LYS A 35 34.14 -32.02 -35.82
N LYS A 36 33.47 -32.33 -36.91
CA LYS A 36 32.30 -31.59 -37.40
C LYS A 36 31.15 -31.65 -36.38
N ASN A 37 30.88 -32.84 -35.86
CA ASN A 37 29.83 -33.03 -34.83
C ASN A 37 30.18 -32.30 -33.54
N GLU A 38 31.43 -32.29 -33.12
CA GLU A 38 31.90 -31.54 -31.93
C GLU A 38 31.59 -30.02 -32.07
N VAL A 39 31.87 -29.44 -33.26
CA VAL A 39 31.56 -28.03 -33.53
C VAL A 39 30.05 -27.77 -33.45
N VAL A 40 29.23 -28.66 -34.04
CA VAL A 40 27.77 -28.54 -34.01
C VAL A 40 27.24 -28.59 -32.54
N TYR A 41 27.69 -29.56 -31.76
CA TYR A 41 27.31 -29.69 -30.37
C TYR A 41 27.75 -28.50 -29.53
N THR A 42 28.96 -27.98 -29.74
CA THR A 42 29.44 -26.80 -29.02
C THR A 42 28.56 -25.57 -29.33
N THR A 43 28.21 -25.36 -30.59
CA THR A 43 27.30 -24.26 -31.00
C THR A 43 25.90 -24.41 -30.37
N GLN A 44 25.37 -25.65 -30.37
CA GLN A 44 24.05 -25.90 -29.73
C GLN A 44 24.08 -25.66 -28.25
N MET A 45 25.15 -26.06 -27.55
CA MET A 45 25.30 -25.81 -26.10
C MET A 45 25.41 -24.33 -25.79
N GLU A 46 26.10 -23.55 -26.61
CA GLU A 46 26.18 -22.10 -26.47
C GLU A 46 24.80 -21.43 -26.63
N GLN A 47 24.05 -21.83 -27.68
CA GLN A 47 22.68 -21.36 -27.90
C GLN A 47 21.76 -21.70 -26.72
N LEU A 48 21.85 -22.92 -26.21
CA LEU A 48 21.07 -23.35 -25.05
C LEU A 48 21.42 -22.54 -23.79
N GLY A 49 22.72 -22.27 -23.59
CA GLY A 49 23.20 -21.41 -22.51
C GLY A 49 22.60 -20.01 -22.59
N ASN A 50 22.60 -19.40 -23.77
CA ASN A 50 22.02 -18.07 -24.01
C ASN A 50 20.50 -18.07 -23.74
N ASN A 51 19.78 -19.08 -24.18
CA ASN A 51 18.34 -19.21 -23.94
C ASN A 51 18.02 -19.35 -22.43
N ILE A 52 18.85 -20.09 -21.71
CA ILE A 52 18.71 -20.19 -20.23
C ILE A 52 18.88 -18.84 -19.55
N VAL A 53 19.83 -18.02 -19.97
CA VAL A 53 20.03 -16.67 -19.43
C VAL A 53 18.83 -15.77 -19.69
N ILE A 54 18.30 -15.79 -20.92
CA ILE A 54 17.10 -15.03 -21.29
C ILE A 54 15.90 -15.46 -20.43
N LEU A 55 15.62 -16.76 -20.36
CA LEU A 55 14.50 -17.31 -19.59
C LEU A 55 14.61 -17.00 -18.09
N ARG A 56 15.82 -16.96 -17.53
CA ARG A 56 16.02 -16.54 -16.14
C ARG A 56 15.66 -15.06 -15.95
N GLY A 57 16.09 -14.20 -16.88
CA GLY A 57 15.74 -12.78 -16.83
C GLY A 57 14.22 -12.55 -16.93
N GLU A 58 13.54 -13.25 -17.84
CA GLU A 58 12.08 -13.19 -17.97
C GLU A 58 11.36 -13.68 -16.70
N ASN A 59 11.87 -14.75 -16.09
CA ASN A 59 11.31 -15.30 -14.85
C ASN A 59 11.45 -14.32 -13.67
N ASP A 60 12.59 -13.62 -13.60
CA ASP A 60 12.81 -12.62 -12.55
C ASP A 60 11.90 -11.38 -12.76
N MET A 61 11.69 -10.94 -13.99
CA MET A 61 10.72 -9.89 -14.31
C MET A 61 9.30 -10.31 -13.97
N LEU A 62 8.89 -11.54 -14.29
CA LEU A 62 7.56 -12.06 -13.95
C LEU A 62 7.35 -12.15 -12.44
N LYS A 63 8.37 -12.51 -11.66
CA LYS A 63 8.30 -12.49 -10.20
C LYS A 63 8.08 -11.08 -9.66
N GLN A 64 8.80 -10.09 -10.20
CA GLN A 64 8.60 -8.69 -9.81
C GLN A 64 7.19 -8.19 -10.13
N GLN A 65 6.69 -8.48 -11.34
CA GLN A 65 5.32 -8.13 -11.74
C GLN A 65 4.27 -8.80 -10.85
N ASN A 66 4.44 -10.07 -10.50
CA ASN A 66 3.54 -10.76 -9.58
C ASN A 66 3.53 -10.14 -8.18
N THR A 67 4.69 -9.73 -7.67
CA THR A 67 4.79 -9.04 -6.38
C THR A 67 4.03 -7.71 -6.42
N GLN A 68 4.21 -6.94 -7.48
CA GLN A 68 3.51 -5.67 -7.67
C GLN A 68 1.99 -5.85 -7.80
N LEU A 69 1.55 -6.86 -8.54
CA LEU A 69 0.12 -7.20 -8.67
C LEU A 69 -0.49 -7.63 -7.32
N GLN A 70 0.22 -8.38 -6.51
CA GLN A 70 -0.23 -8.76 -5.17
C GLN A 70 -0.38 -7.55 -4.26
N GLN A 71 0.56 -6.61 -4.31
CA GLN A 71 0.47 -5.36 -3.57
C GLN A 71 -0.74 -4.53 -4.02
N ASN A 72 -0.90 -4.31 -5.32
CA ASN A 72 -2.02 -3.55 -5.88
C ASN A 72 -3.37 -4.19 -5.52
N ASN A 73 -3.48 -5.53 -5.56
CA ASN A 73 -4.67 -6.25 -5.15
C ASN A 73 -4.96 -6.10 -3.65
N GLY A 74 -3.93 -6.04 -2.80
CA GLY A 74 -4.07 -5.76 -1.37
C GLY A 74 -4.64 -4.36 -1.12
N GLU A 75 -4.09 -3.36 -1.79
CA GLU A 75 -4.55 -1.97 -1.71
C GLU A 75 -5.99 -1.81 -2.22
N LEU A 76 -6.33 -2.46 -3.34
CA LEU A 76 -7.68 -2.44 -3.89
C LEU A 76 -8.70 -3.09 -2.94
N LYS A 77 -8.37 -4.25 -2.35
CA LYS A 77 -9.23 -4.89 -1.34
C LYS A 77 -9.45 -3.99 -0.13
N LYS A 78 -8.40 -3.32 0.36
CA LYS A 78 -8.52 -2.34 1.44
C LYS A 78 -9.45 -1.20 1.05
N SER A 79 -9.28 -0.63 -0.14
CA SER A 79 -10.13 0.45 -0.65
C SER A 79 -11.59 0.03 -0.77
N ILE A 80 -11.86 -1.17 -1.28
CA ILE A 80 -13.23 -1.73 -1.37
C ILE A 80 -13.84 -1.89 0.02
N ASN A 81 -13.12 -2.45 0.98
CA ASN A 81 -13.61 -2.59 2.35
C ASN A 81 -13.89 -1.23 2.99
N ASP A 82 -13.04 -0.25 2.74
CA ASP A 82 -13.25 1.11 3.23
C ASP A 82 -14.47 1.78 2.60
N MET A 83 -14.76 1.52 1.31
CA MET A 83 -15.94 2.02 0.64
C MET A 83 -17.25 1.38 1.15
N LEU A 84 -17.19 0.13 1.61
CA LEU A 84 -18.37 -0.58 2.11
C LEU A 84 -18.73 -0.22 3.55
N ARG A 85 -17.89 0.53 4.26
CA ARG A 85 -18.19 0.98 5.63
C ARG A 85 -19.26 2.05 5.63
N ILE A 86 -20.25 1.87 6.49
CA ILE A 86 -21.27 2.90 6.74
C ILE A 86 -20.79 3.70 7.95
N PRO A 87 -20.55 5.02 7.80
CA PRO A 87 -20.16 5.86 8.94
C PRO A 87 -21.24 5.91 10.00
N GLU A 88 -20.82 5.84 11.25
CA GLU A 88 -21.73 5.82 12.40
C GLU A 88 -21.24 6.76 13.51
N TRP A 89 -22.15 7.32 14.27
CA TRP A 89 -21.87 8.00 15.53
C TRP A 89 -23.01 7.83 16.50
N ASN A 90 -22.75 8.00 17.78
CA ASN A 90 -23.74 7.85 18.83
C ASN A 90 -23.66 9.01 19.82
N VAL A 91 -24.70 9.82 19.91
CA VAL A 91 -24.78 10.97 20.81
C VAL A 91 -24.67 10.57 22.28
N ASN A 92 -25.04 9.34 22.64
CA ASN A 92 -24.96 8.80 23.98
C ASN A 92 -23.63 8.10 24.29
N ASN A 93 -22.80 7.84 23.27
CA ASN A 93 -21.50 7.19 23.45
C ASN A 93 -20.49 7.63 22.38
N VAL A 94 -19.67 8.63 22.70
CA VAL A 94 -18.64 9.16 21.79
C VAL A 94 -17.41 8.24 21.65
N THR A 95 -17.42 7.07 22.31
CA THR A 95 -16.38 6.03 22.17
C THR A 95 -16.81 4.87 21.27
N SER A 96 -18.04 4.90 20.74
CA SER A 96 -18.48 3.92 19.74
C SER A 96 -17.64 4.07 18.46
N LYS A 97 -17.38 2.95 17.77
CA LYS A 97 -16.65 2.99 16.50
C LYS A 97 -17.37 3.84 15.45
N SER A 98 -16.63 4.70 14.78
CA SER A 98 -17.20 5.56 13.74
C SER A 98 -17.43 4.84 12.42
N ASN A 99 -16.71 3.75 12.16
CA ASN A 99 -16.69 3.04 10.88
C ASN A 99 -16.39 3.94 9.66
N VAL A 100 -16.03 5.22 9.88
CA VAL A 100 -15.71 6.14 8.81
C VAL A 100 -14.35 5.81 8.21
N SER A 101 -14.25 5.82 6.88
CA SER A 101 -12.97 5.66 6.19
C SER A 101 -12.31 7.02 5.93
N VAL A 102 -11.00 7.01 5.66
CA VAL A 102 -10.27 8.19 5.21
C VAL A 102 -10.90 8.76 3.93
N ILE A 103 -11.34 7.90 3.01
CA ILE A 103 -12.04 8.32 1.77
C ILE A 103 -13.36 8.99 2.11
N GLY A 104 -14.13 8.43 3.05
CA GLY A 104 -15.37 9.06 3.53
C GLY A 104 -15.14 10.44 4.12
N LEU A 105 -14.15 10.59 5.01
CA LEU A 105 -13.80 11.92 5.56
C LEU A 105 -13.29 12.88 4.48
N LYS A 106 -12.53 12.42 3.48
CA LYS A 106 -12.12 13.25 2.33
C LYS A 106 -13.32 13.82 1.59
N LEU A 107 -14.37 13.02 1.37
CA LEU A 107 -15.61 13.48 0.76
C LEU A 107 -16.35 14.49 1.64
N ALA A 108 -16.42 14.23 2.95
CA ALA A 108 -17.10 15.09 3.90
C ALA A 108 -16.40 16.45 4.09
N LEU A 109 -15.06 16.47 4.04
CA LEU A 109 -14.25 17.66 4.32
C LEU A 109 -13.76 18.41 3.07
N LYS A 110 -14.09 17.94 1.86
CA LYS A 110 -13.53 18.44 0.59
C LYS A 110 -13.64 19.94 0.38
N ASP A 111 -14.71 20.57 0.90
CA ASP A 111 -15.03 21.98 0.74
C ASP A 111 -14.78 22.79 2.02
N THR A 112 -13.94 22.26 2.93
CA THR A 112 -13.56 22.90 4.20
C THR A 112 -12.06 23.10 4.30
N ASN A 113 -11.59 23.94 5.24
CA ASN A 113 -10.16 24.07 5.49
C ASN A 113 -9.57 22.86 6.26
N LEU A 114 -10.40 21.96 6.79
CA LEU A 114 -9.96 20.73 7.43
C LEU A 114 -9.57 19.64 6.41
N LYS A 115 -9.74 19.90 5.10
CA LYS A 115 -9.28 19.02 4.03
C LYS A 115 -7.76 18.79 4.14
N GLY A 116 -7.37 17.52 4.02
CA GLY A 116 -5.97 17.09 4.13
C GLY A 116 -5.60 16.56 5.51
N HIS A 117 -6.51 16.69 6.51
CA HIS A 117 -6.31 16.22 7.89
C HIS A 117 -7.15 14.98 8.23
N GLU A 118 -7.68 14.29 7.24
CA GLU A 118 -8.63 13.18 7.45
C GLU A 118 -7.99 12.00 8.19
N GLN A 119 -6.73 11.71 7.88
CA GLN A 119 -6.00 10.59 8.45
C GLN A 119 -5.82 10.73 9.96
N VAL A 120 -5.57 11.94 10.46
CA VAL A 120 -5.34 12.16 11.90
C VAL A 120 -6.60 11.94 12.74
N PHE A 121 -7.80 12.15 12.19
CA PHE A 121 -9.05 11.83 12.90
C PHE A 121 -9.24 10.33 13.08
N ILE A 122 -8.85 9.52 12.08
CA ILE A 122 -8.86 8.05 12.18
C ILE A 122 -7.80 7.59 13.17
N GLU A 123 -6.59 8.13 13.11
CA GLU A 123 -5.51 7.85 14.06
C GLU A 123 -5.92 8.18 15.50
N ALA A 124 -6.60 9.30 15.70
CA ALA A 124 -7.13 9.70 17.01
C ALA A 124 -8.16 8.70 17.54
N GLU A 125 -9.05 8.18 16.70
CA GLU A 125 -10.00 7.13 17.09
C GLU A 125 -9.26 5.83 17.45
N GLU A 126 -8.30 5.42 16.65
CA GLU A 126 -7.53 4.20 16.89
C GLU A 126 -6.70 4.28 18.17
N THR A 127 -6.11 5.46 18.45
CA THR A 127 -5.19 5.66 19.57
C THR A 127 -5.92 5.93 20.89
N PHE A 128 -6.95 6.78 20.87
CA PHE A 128 -7.61 7.27 22.08
C PHE A 128 -9.03 6.73 22.25
N GLY A 129 -9.57 6.02 21.25
CA GLY A 129 -10.92 5.46 21.31
C GLY A 129 -12.01 6.54 21.27
N ILE A 130 -11.76 7.69 20.65
CA ILE A 130 -12.73 8.76 20.45
C ILE A 130 -13.29 8.65 19.04
N ASN A 131 -14.60 8.51 18.89
CA ASN A 131 -15.27 8.40 17.59
C ASN A 131 -14.83 9.53 16.64
N ALA A 132 -14.31 9.16 15.46
CA ALA A 132 -13.73 10.13 14.52
C ALA A 132 -14.75 11.15 14.00
N ILE A 133 -16.02 10.76 13.82
CA ILE A 133 -17.11 11.68 13.43
C ILE A 133 -17.37 12.70 14.54
N PHE A 134 -17.43 12.25 15.80
CA PHE A 134 -17.59 13.16 16.94
C PHE A 134 -16.39 14.12 17.04
N LEU A 135 -15.16 13.63 16.99
CA LEU A 135 -13.96 14.46 17.09
C LEU A 135 -13.89 15.47 15.95
N THR A 136 -14.20 15.04 14.72
CA THR A 136 -14.27 15.95 13.56
C THR A 136 -15.33 17.04 13.77
N SER A 137 -16.50 16.67 14.31
CA SER A 137 -17.59 17.62 14.59
C SER A 137 -17.18 18.66 15.62
N LEU A 138 -16.47 18.24 16.68
CA LEU A 138 -15.95 19.12 17.71
C LEU A 138 -14.93 20.10 17.12
N VAL A 139 -13.94 19.59 16.41
CA VAL A 139 -12.91 20.41 15.77
C VAL A 139 -13.52 21.39 14.76
N ALA A 140 -14.48 20.93 13.95
CA ALA A 140 -15.18 21.77 12.98
C ALA A 140 -15.94 22.91 13.67
N LEU A 141 -16.67 22.61 14.75
CA LEU A 141 -17.43 23.60 15.52
C LEU A 141 -16.52 24.67 16.13
N GLU A 142 -15.49 24.23 16.87
CA GLU A 142 -14.61 25.10 17.65
C GLU A 142 -13.73 26.00 16.77
N SER A 143 -13.28 25.46 15.60
CA SER A 143 -12.45 26.20 14.67
C SER A 143 -13.21 26.98 13.62
N GLY A 144 -14.54 26.83 13.55
CA GLY A 144 -15.31 27.28 12.38
C GLY A 144 -14.82 26.64 11.09
N TRP A 145 -14.66 25.32 11.09
CA TRP A 145 -14.09 24.57 9.97
C TRP A 145 -12.65 24.99 9.58
N GLY A 146 -11.82 25.37 10.58
CA GLY A 146 -10.46 25.82 10.36
C GLY A 146 -10.33 27.29 9.92
N THR A 147 -11.42 28.10 9.99
CA THR A 147 -11.39 29.52 9.58
C THR A 147 -11.01 30.47 10.70
N SER A 148 -11.07 30.05 11.98
CA SER A 148 -10.84 30.92 13.14
C SER A 148 -9.43 31.54 13.14
N ALA A 149 -9.29 32.72 13.74
CA ALA A 149 -8.00 33.40 13.85
C ALA A 149 -6.98 32.54 14.62
N ARG A 150 -7.40 31.84 15.68
CA ARG A 150 -6.53 30.95 16.48
C ARG A 150 -6.07 29.71 15.68
N SER A 151 -6.95 29.12 14.88
CA SER A 151 -6.54 28.00 14.02
C SER A 151 -5.44 28.40 13.06
N LYS A 152 -5.49 29.62 12.49
CA LYS A 152 -4.52 30.12 11.51
C LYS A 152 -3.21 30.59 12.13
N SER A 153 -3.26 31.27 13.29
CA SER A 153 -2.07 31.90 13.90
C SER A 153 -1.34 31.03 14.90
N GLN A 154 -2.02 30.03 15.50
CA GLN A 154 -1.50 29.20 16.60
C GLN A 154 -1.65 27.69 16.32
N ASN A 155 -2.20 27.29 15.20
CA ASN A 155 -2.64 25.93 14.92
C ASN A 155 -3.58 25.36 16.02
N ASN A 156 -4.30 26.22 16.73
CA ASN A 156 -5.18 25.86 17.82
C ASN A 156 -6.63 25.81 17.35
N LEU A 157 -7.08 24.60 16.98
CA LEU A 157 -8.40 24.37 16.42
C LEU A 157 -9.52 24.34 17.47
N THR A 158 -9.22 24.01 18.72
CA THR A 158 -10.24 23.72 19.72
C THR A 158 -10.24 24.69 20.89
N GLY A 159 -9.47 25.80 20.79
CA GLY A 159 -9.33 26.74 21.89
C GLY A 159 -8.59 26.14 23.08
N PHE A 160 -7.69 25.22 22.85
CA PHE A 160 -6.95 24.51 23.90
C PHE A 160 -6.22 25.50 24.81
N ALA A 161 -6.40 25.35 26.15
CA ALA A 161 -5.86 26.25 27.19
C ALA A 161 -6.27 27.74 27.04
N VAL A 162 -7.43 28.01 26.45
CA VAL A 162 -8.04 29.34 26.41
C VAL A 162 -8.99 29.48 27.58
N TYR A 163 -8.62 30.30 28.57
CA TYR A 163 -9.40 30.45 29.81
C TYR A 163 -10.28 31.71 29.80
N ASN A 164 -10.00 32.67 28.93
CA ASN A 164 -10.78 33.88 28.73
C ASN A 164 -10.45 34.52 27.36
N ASP A 165 -11.16 35.58 26.98
CA ASP A 165 -11.03 36.23 25.67
C ASP A 165 -9.66 36.84 25.39
N VAL A 166 -8.91 37.17 26.44
CA VAL A 166 -7.55 37.79 26.32
C VAL A 166 -6.43 36.72 26.45
N SER A 167 -6.77 35.46 26.87
CA SER A 167 -5.76 34.43 26.98
C SER A 167 -5.30 33.94 25.61
N ARG A 168 -3.98 33.82 25.43
CA ARG A 168 -3.39 33.43 24.16
C ARG A 168 -3.70 31.98 23.76
N GLY A 169 -3.95 31.10 24.77
CA GLY A 169 -4.12 29.67 24.58
C GLY A 169 -2.82 28.95 24.20
N ALA A 170 -2.91 27.66 23.95
CA ALA A 170 -1.79 26.86 23.48
C ALA A 170 -1.50 27.11 21.98
N SER A 171 -0.23 26.96 21.59
CA SER A 171 0.18 26.90 20.17
C SER A 171 0.69 25.51 19.85
N PHE A 172 0.33 25.00 18.68
CA PHE A 172 0.73 23.69 18.20
C PHE A 172 1.66 23.81 16.99
N ARG A 173 2.44 22.78 16.70
CA ARG A 173 3.30 22.72 15.51
C ARG A 173 2.48 22.58 14.23
N SER A 174 1.35 21.86 14.33
CA SER A 174 0.43 21.58 13.23
C SER A 174 -1.01 21.44 13.74
N TRP A 175 -1.96 21.45 12.82
CA TRP A 175 -3.35 21.09 13.12
C TRP A 175 -3.48 19.64 13.59
N ASP A 176 -2.69 18.72 13.02
CA ASP A 176 -2.67 17.31 13.42
C ASP A 176 -2.26 17.15 14.89
N ASP A 177 -1.20 17.89 15.31
CA ASP A 177 -0.79 17.90 16.72
C ASP A 177 -1.93 18.40 17.64
N CYS A 178 -2.68 19.41 17.22
CA CYS A 178 -3.82 19.92 17.97
C CYS A 178 -4.97 18.90 18.05
N ILE A 179 -5.29 18.23 16.95
CA ILE A 179 -6.34 17.20 16.91
C ILE A 179 -6.00 16.03 17.84
N LEU A 180 -4.76 15.53 17.78
CA LEU A 180 -4.30 14.45 18.67
C LEU A 180 -4.29 14.88 20.15
N ALA A 181 -3.83 16.10 20.44
CA ALA A 181 -3.86 16.65 21.81
C ALA A 181 -5.30 16.80 22.33
N THR A 182 -6.24 17.23 21.47
CA THR A 182 -7.66 17.31 21.81
C THR A 182 -8.25 15.94 22.10
N ALA A 183 -7.96 14.93 21.27
CA ALA A 183 -8.42 13.56 21.49
C ALA A 183 -7.87 12.99 22.81
N ARG A 184 -6.59 13.24 23.10
CA ARG A 184 -5.97 12.86 24.38
C ARG A 184 -6.67 13.52 25.57
N LEU A 185 -6.88 14.84 25.51
CA LEU A 185 -7.61 15.57 26.55
C LEU A 185 -9.00 14.99 26.81
N LEU A 186 -9.76 14.72 25.74
CA LEU A 186 -11.07 14.09 25.83
C LEU A 186 -10.97 12.72 26.52
N LYS A 187 -9.97 11.92 26.17
CA LYS A 187 -9.76 10.61 26.79
C LYS A 187 -9.46 10.72 28.27
N GLU A 188 -8.50 11.57 28.64
CA GLU A 188 -7.98 11.67 30.00
C GLU A 188 -8.97 12.37 30.94
N ASP A 189 -9.53 13.51 30.52
CA ASP A 189 -10.32 14.39 31.40
C ASP A 189 -11.82 14.14 31.33
N TYR A 190 -12.32 13.46 30.28
CA TYR A 190 -13.77 13.22 30.13
C TYR A 190 -14.07 11.73 30.12
N ILE A 191 -13.54 10.95 29.19
CA ILE A 191 -13.93 9.53 29.04
C ILE A 191 -13.50 8.70 30.26
N ASN A 192 -12.28 8.89 30.76
CA ASN A 192 -11.80 8.20 31.96
C ASN A 192 -12.61 8.57 33.22
N ASN A 193 -13.35 9.69 33.20
CA ASN A 193 -14.27 10.13 34.21
C ASN A 193 -15.74 9.77 33.90
N SER A 194 -15.96 8.80 32.99
CA SER A 194 -17.28 8.27 32.62
C SER A 194 -18.20 9.28 31.90
N LEU A 195 -17.67 10.37 31.35
CA LEU A 195 -18.42 11.33 30.54
C LEU A 195 -18.46 10.84 29.08
N LEU A 196 -19.35 9.89 28.80
CA LEU A 196 -19.38 9.18 27.54
C LEU A 196 -20.31 9.80 26.47
N SER A 197 -21.28 10.60 26.89
CA SER A 197 -22.26 11.21 25.98
C SER A 197 -21.89 12.66 25.62
N VAL A 198 -22.36 13.13 24.47
CA VAL A 198 -22.23 14.55 24.08
C VAL A 198 -22.88 15.46 25.14
N TYR A 199 -23.92 14.98 25.82
CA TYR A 199 -24.60 15.71 26.87
C TYR A 199 -23.69 15.87 28.13
N SER A 200 -23.14 14.78 28.64
CA SER A 200 -22.26 14.82 29.81
C SER A 200 -20.95 15.54 29.52
N ILE A 201 -20.44 15.49 28.28
CA ILE A 201 -19.29 16.27 27.86
C ILE A 201 -19.63 17.75 27.80
N ASN A 202 -20.80 18.15 27.27
CA ASN A 202 -21.24 19.56 27.21
C ASN A 202 -21.20 20.23 28.60
N ASP A 203 -21.69 19.56 29.61
CA ASP A 203 -21.79 20.14 30.94
C ASP A 203 -20.45 20.60 31.54
N LYS A 204 -19.36 19.98 31.10
CA LYS A 204 -17.98 20.33 31.51
C LYS A 204 -17.21 21.13 30.42
N TYR A 205 -17.48 20.89 29.14
CA TYR A 205 -16.72 21.43 28.03
C TYR A 205 -17.14 22.83 27.62
N SER A 206 -18.45 23.12 27.67
CA SER A 206 -19.01 24.38 27.18
C SER A 206 -20.13 24.91 28.08
N THR A 207 -20.13 26.22 28.29
CA THR A 207 -21.22 26.91 29.00
C THR A 207 -22.47 27.08 28.15
N SER A 208 -22.37 26.82 26.83
CA SER A 208 -23.47 26.99 25.87
C SER A 208 -24.37 25.76 25.82
N SER A 209 -25.65 25.90 26.16
CA SER A 209 -26.65 24.84 26.04
C SER A 209 -26.90 24.40 24.58
N SER A 210 -26.57 25.26 23.59
CA SER A 210 -26.72 24.95 22.19
C SER A 210 -25.56 24.13 21.61
N TRP A 211 -24.43 23.99 22.32
CA TRP A 211 -23.24 23.30 21.87
C TRP A 211 -23.52 21.85 21.45
N LYS A 212 -24.18 21.09 22.30
CA LYS A 212 -24.56 19.68 22.01
C LYS A 212 -25.41 19.53 20.75
N GLY A 213 -26.35 20.46 20.51
CA GLY A 213 -27.17 20.45 19.30
C GLY A 213 -26.36 20.73 18.04
N LYS A 214 -25.40 21.66 18.11
CA LYS A 214 -24.48 21.96 16.99
C LYS A 214 -23.57 20.79 16.68
N ILE A 215 -22.96 20.14 17.70
CA ILE A 215 -22.18 18.92 17.52
C ILE A 215 -23.01 17.85 16.83
N SER A 216 -24.21 17.58 17.33
CA SER A 216 -25.10 16.56 16.75
C SER A 216 -25.47 16.86 15.29
N SER A 217 -25.75 18.12 14.98
CA SER A 217 -26.06 18.54 13.60
C SER A 217 -24.86 18.32 12.66
N ILE A 218 -23.67 18.73 13.07
CA ILE A 218 -22.44 18.55 12.28
C ILE A 218 -22.12 17.05 12.10
N ALA A 219 -22.24 16.26 13.17
CA ALA A 219 -21.97 14.83 13.11
C ALA A 219 -22.92 14.09 12.16
N ASN A 220 -24.20 14.41 12.20
CA ASN A 220 -25.19 13.84 11.25
C ASN A 220 -24.87 14.22 9.81
N ASP A 221 -24.49 15.47 9.54
CA ASP A 221 -24.08 15.94 8.20
C ASP A 221 -22.82 15.21 7.73
N LEU A 222 -21.83 15.02 8.63
CA LEU A 222 -20.61 14.27 8.31
C LEU A 222 -20.91 12.81 7.99
N VAL A 223 -21.78 12.13 8.72
CA VAL A 223 -22.20 10.75 8.41
C VAL A 223 -22.77 10.64 7.00
N VAL A 224 -23.66 11.56 6.64
CA VAL A 224 -24.29 11.58 5.30
C VAL A 224 -23.25 11.84 4.21
N LYS A 225 -22.37 12.81 4.41
CA LYS A 225 -21.34 13.20 3.43
C LYS A 225 -20.21 12.17 3.33
N ALA A 226 -19.87 11.53 4.43
CA ALA A 226 -18.81 10.52 4.47
C ALA A 226 -19.26 9.14 3.95
N ASN A 227 -20.58 8.93 3.75
CA ASN A 227 -21.10 7.68 3.21
C ASN A 227 -20.85 7.62 1.69
N VAL A 228 -19.80 6.89 1.30
CA VAL A 228 -19.37 6.74 -0.10
C VAL A 228 -20.45 6.12 -0.97
N ASN A 229 -21.30 5.26 -0.41
CA ASN A 229 -22.41 4.63 -1.15
C ASN A 229 -23.43 5.66 -1.68
N ASN A 230 -23.57 6.80 -1.02
CA ASN A 230 -24.45 7.88 -1.50
C ASN A 230 -23.88 8.60 -2.74
N TYR A 231 -22.57 8.52 -2.98
CA TYR A 231 -21.93 9.15 -4.14
C TYR A 231 -22.06 8.29 -5.40
N THR A 232 -22.00 6.97 -5.27
CA THR A 232 -22.13 6.05 -6.40
C THR A 232 -23.57 6.01 -6.94
N SER A 233 -24.57 6.19 -6.07
CA SER A 233 -25.97 6.17 -6.47
C SER A 233 -26.47 7.47 -7.15
N LYS A 234 -25.72 8.58 -7.05
CA LYS A 234 -26.08 9.86 -7.69
C LYS A 234 -25.45 10.08 -9.06
N ASN A 235 -24.45 9.27 -9.41
CA ASN A 235 -23.68 9.40 -10.65
C ASN A 235 -23.92 8.24 -11.64
N ASN A 236 -24.87 7.35 -11.35
CA ASN A 236 -25.44 6.34 -12.23
C ASN A 236 -26.89 6.73 -12.56
#